data_6955969da3d28abc134fcb99b1dc7536
#
_entry.id   6955969da3d28abc134fcb99b1dc7536
#
_cell.length_a   1.000
_cell.length_b   1.000
_cell.length_c   1.000
_cell.angle_alpha   90.00
_cell.angle_beta   90.00
_cell.angle_gamma   90.00
#
_symmetry.space_group_name_H-M   'P 1'
#
loop_
_entity.id
_entity.type
_entity.pdbx_description
1 polymer ?
#
loop_
_entity_poly.entity_id
_entity_poly.type
_entity_poly.pdbx_seq_one_letter_code
_entity_poly.pdbx_strand_id
1 'polypeptide(L)'
;VRSKVREKVMEQQLGAVSGTAPRHNGAGMAGATFSITELADEFGLTTRAIRFYEDKGLLTPERRGQTRIYHPRDRARLTLIVRGKNVGLALAEIKEILSLYDLQDGCETQNRVAVGKFRKRIAQLREQRQEIDLQIRTLEESCARLEAQIERQVKDAGQDIPAPKAAARPAKTKKLEKTIV
;
A
#
# COMPACT_ATOMS: atom_id res chain seq x y z
N VAL A 1 1.49 -7.52 -9.92
CA VAL A 1 1.81 -8.71 -9.11
C VAL A 1 1.88 -8.38 -7.61
N ARG A 2 2.46 -7.22 -7.20
CA ARG A 2 2.57 -6.81 -5.77
C ARG A 2 1.23 -6.46 -5.11
N SER A 3 0.21 -6.05 -5.88
CA SER A 3 -1.12 -5.68 -5.35
C SER A 3 -1.93 -6.90 -4.90
N LYS A 4 -1.96 -7.98 -5.68
CA LYS A 4 -2.73 -9.20 -5.37
C LYS A 4 -2.20 -9.97 -4.15
N VAL A 5 -0.88 -9.93 -3.89
CA VAL A 5 -0.30 -10.56 -2.70
C VAL A 5 -0.68 -9.79 -1.43
N ARG A 6 -0.72 -8.44 -1.49
CA ARG A 6 -1.20 -7.61 -0.37
C ARG A 6 -2.67 -7.83 -0.06
N GLU A 7 -3.50 -7.96 -1.09
CA GLU A 7 -4.94 -8.18 -0.97
C GLU A 7 -5.25 -9.53 -0.33
N LYS A 8 -4.58 -10.59 -0.77
CA LYS A 8 -4.75 -11.95 -0.20
C LYS A 8 -4.27 -12.06 1.25
N VAL A 9 -3.18 -11.37 1.60
CA VAL A 9 -2.69 -11.30 2.99
C VAL A 9 -3.65 -10.48 3.87
N MET A 10 -4.28 -9.44 3.31
CA MET A 10 -5.24 -8.61 4.03
C MET A 10 -6.59 -9.33 4.27
N GLU A 11 -7.07 -10.12 3.31
CA GLU A 11 -8.28 -10.92 3.43
C GLU A 11 -8.14 -12.05 4.47
N GLN A 12 -6.99 -12.71 4.52
CA GLN A 12 -6.70 -13.72 5.55
C GLN A 12 -6.55 -13.11 6.96
N GLN A 13 -6.25 -11.81 7.06
CA GLN A 13 -6.10 -11.11 8.33
C GLN A 13 -7.41 -10.52 8.87
N LEU A 14 -8.37 -10.19 8.02
CA LEU A 14 -9.70 -9.70 8.42
C LEU A 14 -10.63 -10.81 8.94
N GLY A 15 -10.44 -12.05 8.49
CA GLY A 15 -11.22 -13.20 8.97
C GLY A 15 -10.90 -13.64 10.42
N ALA A 16 -9.82 -13.14 11.01
CA ALA A 16 -9.35 -13.55 12.35
C ALA A 16 -9.75 -12.58 13.49
N VAL A 17 -10.55 -11.54 13.21
CA VAL A 17 -10.99 -10.57 14.23
C VAL A 17 -12.35 -10.93 14.86
N SER A 18 -12.91 -12.09 14.55
CA SER A 18 -14.10 -12.56 15.26
C SER A 18 -13.70 -13.45 16.43
N GLY A 19 -13.62 -12.86 17.59
CA GLY A 19 -13.80 -13.50 18.87
C GLY A 19 -12.69 -14.42 19.36
N THR A 20 -12.10 -14.02 20.49
CA THR A 20 -11.25 -14.81 21.38
C THR A 20 -9.77 -14.77 21.02
N ALA A 21 -9.01 -14.01 21.82
CA ALA A 21 -7.58 -14.23 21.92
C ALA A 21 -7.30 -15.73 22.00
N PRO A 22 -6.34 -16.27 21.25
CA PRO A 22 -6.00 -17.67 21.37
C PRO A 22 -5.59 -17.90 22.83
N ARG A 23 -6.47 -18.56 23.59
CA ARG A 23 -6.09 -19.12 24.88
C ARG A 23 -4.90 -20.02 24.56
N HIS A 24 -3.78 -19.74 25.20
CA HIS A 24 -2.63 -20.60 25.18
C HIS A 24 -3.02 -22.00 25.68
N ASN A 25 -3.56 -22.84 24.80
CA ASN A 25 -3.48 -24.27 25.00
C ASN A 25 -2.06 -24.66 24.60
N GLY A 26 -1.15 -24.60 25.58
CA GLY A 26 0.23 -25.05 25.48
C GLY A 26 0.41 -26.56 25.33
N ALA A 27 -0.47 -27.24 24.62
CA ALA A 27 -0.48 -28.70 24.54
C ALA A 27 -0.52 -29.24 23.11
N GLY A 28 0.13 -28.57 22.13
CA GLY A 28 0.09 -29.11 20.75
C GLY A 28 1.29 -28.83 19.85
N MET A 29 2.24 -27.98 20.24
CA MET A 29 3.40 -27.61 19.40
C MET A 29 4.75 -27.65 20.14
N ALA A 30 4.90 -28.38 21.19
CA ALA A 30 6.12 -28.44 22.01
C ALA A 30 7.35 -29.05 21.31
N GLY A 31 7.31 -29.27 19.99
CA GLY A 31 8.45 -29.81 19.21
C GLY A 31 8.60 -29.21 17.81
N ALA A 32 7.69 -28.35 17.37
CA ALA A 32 7.80 -27.75 16.04
C ALA A 32 8.89 -26.66 16.04
N THR A 33 9.86 -26.79 15.15
CA THR A 33 10.88 -25.78 14.88
C THR A 33 10.77 -25.33 13.44
N PHE A 34 11.19 -24.10 13.16
CA PHE A 34 11.12 -23.50 11.82
C PHE A 34 12.52 -23.05 11.40
N SER A 35 12.82 -23.23 10.13
CA SER A 35 13.97 -22.62 9.48
C SER A 35 13.66 -21.16 9.09
N ILE A 36 14.69 -20.38 8.79
CA ILE A 36 14.53 -19.01 8.30
C ILE A 36 13.78 -18.97 6.96
N THR A 37 13.94 -19.98 6.11
CA THR A 37 13.30 -20.06 4.80
C THR A 37 11.80 -20.33 4.96
N GLU A 38 11.41 -21.28 5.79
CA GLU A 38 9.99 -21.55 6.07
C GLU A 38 9.27 -20.34 6.62
N LEU A 39 9.89 -19.60 7.55
CA LEU A 39 9.29 -18.36 8.05
C LEU A 39 9.24 -17.26 6.98
N ALA A 40 10.28 -17.15 6.14
CA ALA A 40 10.30 -16.18 5.05
C ALA A 40 9.14 -16.42 4.06
N ASP A 41 8.93 -17.68 3.69
CA ASP A 41 7.86 -18.09 2.77
C ASP A 41 6.47 -17.91 3.40
N GLU A 42 6.30 -18.30 4.66
CA GLU A 42 5.02 -18.17 5.38
C GLU A 42 4.56 -16.71 5.50
N PHE A 43 5.50 -15.80 5.79
CA PHE A 43 5.18 -14.39 6.03
C PHE A 43 5.37 -13.48 4.80
N GLY A 44 5.76 -14.03 3.66
CA GLY A 44 6.06 -13.26 2.44
C GLY A 44 7.23 -12.29 2.64
N LEU A 45 8.21 -12.67 3.44
CA LEU A 45 9.40 -11.89 3.76
C LEU A 45 10.63 -12.44 3.05
N THR A 46 11.70 -11.64 2.99
CA THR A 46 13.02 -12.15 2.64
C THR A 46 13.74 -12.64 3.88
N THR A 47 14.62 -13.62 3.74
CA THR A 47 15.50 -14.09 4.83
C THR A 47 16.36 -12.94 5.38
N ARG A 48 16.71 -11.97 4.54
CA ARG A 48 17.42 -10.74 4.94
C ARG A 48 16.56 -9.87 5.90
N ALA A 49 15.26 -9.76 5.65
CA ALA A 49 14.36 -9.02 6.55
C ALA A 49 14.26 -9.69 7.92
N ILE A 50 14.21 -11.02 7.98
CA ILE A 50 14.17 -11.75 9.25
C ILE A 50 15.49 -11.55 10.02
N ARG A 51 16.65 -11.63 9.35
CA ARG A 51 17.96 -11.34 9.98
C ARG A 51 18.03 -9.89 10.50
N PHE A 52 17.49 -8.95 9.76
CA PHE A 52 17.42 -7.57 10.22
C PHE A 52 16.58 -7.43 11.51
N TYR A 53 15.50 -8.20 11.66
CA TYR A 53 14.73 -8.23 12.92
C TYR A 53 15.50 -8.87 14.07
N GLU A 54 16.34 -9.87 13.80
CA GLU A 54 17.30 -10.41 14.80
C GLU A 54 18.29 -9.33 15.23
N ASP A 55 18.92 -8.64 14.26
CA ASP A 55 19.91 -7.60 14.53
C ASP A 55 19.33 -6.44 15.36
N LYS A 56 18.02 -6.17 15.20
CA LYS A 56 17.29 -5.19 16.01
C LYS A 56 16.79 -5.73 17.35
N GLY A 57 17.06 -7.00 17.65
CA GLY A 57 16.65 -7.66 18.89
C GLY A 57 15.13 -7.84 19.01
N LEU A 58 14.45 -8.00 17.89
CA LEU A 58 13.01 -8.31 17.81
C LEU A 58 12.76 -9.81 17.83
N LEU A 59 13.71 -10.58 17.32
CA LEU A 59 13.75 -12.05 17.31
C LEU A 59 15.05 -12.55 17.94
N THR A 60 15.00 -13.72 18.57
CA THR A 60 16.14 -14.31 19.24
C THR A 60 16.14 -15.82 19.01
N PRO A 61 16.45 -16.29 17.76
CA PRO A 61 16.45 -17.71 17.45
C PRO A 61 17.53 -18.46 18.22
N GLU A 62 17.27 -19.73 18.51
CA GLU A 62 18.28 -20.65 19.02
C GLU A 62 19.37 -20.86 17.97
N ARG A 63 20.61 -20.99 18.41
CA ARG A 63 21.74 -21.29 17.56
C ARG A 63 22.25 -22.71 17.82
N ARG A 64 22.19 -23.56 16.78
CA ARG A 64 22.86 -24.88 16.79
C ARG A 64 23.99 -24.85 15.79
N GLY A 65 25.19 -24.57 16.28
CA GLY A 65 26.35 -24.32 15.41
C GLY A 65 26.09 -23.10 14.50
N GLN A 66 26.14 -23.31 13.19
CA GLN A 66 25.84 -22.23 12.21
C GLN A 66 24.37 -22.11 11.85
N THR A 67 23.51 -23.02 12.33
CA THR A 67 22.10 -23.06 11.96
C THR A 67 21.25 -22.27 12.94
N ARG A 68 20.32 -21.47 12.40
CA ARG A 68 19.28 -20.77 13.15
C ARG A 68 18.04 -21.63 13.26
N ILE A 69 17.53 -21.79 14.45
CA ILE A 69 16.31 -22.53 14.75
C ILE A 69 15.33 -21.59 15.42
N TYR A 70 14.15 -21.42 14.80
CA TYR A 70 13.08 -20.60 15.32
C TYR A 70 12.03 -21.49 15.98
N HIS A 71 11.57 -21.07 17.14
CA HIS A 71 10.54 -21.75 17.92
C HIS A 71 9.15 -21.14 17.66
N PRO A 72 8.07 -21.78 18.07
CA PRO A 72 6.70 -21.23 17.97
C PRO A 72 6.57 -19.82 18.55
N ARG A 73 7.35 -19.49 19.59
CA ARG A 73 7.42 -18.16 20.17
C ARG A 73 7.99 -17.14 19.18
N ASP A 74 9.03 -17.47 18.44
CA ASP A 74 9.62 -16.58 17.42
C ASP A 74 8.66 -16.36 16.28
N ARG A 75 7.93 -17.39 15.85
CA ARG A 75 6.86 -17.29 14.87
C ARG A 75 5.73 -16.37 15.32
N ALA A 76 5.29 -16.48 16.58
CA ALA A 76 4.29 -15.57 17.16
C ALA A 76 4.79 -14.12 17.22
N ARG A 77 6.05 -13.90 17.64
CA ARG A 77 6.69 -12.57 17.62
C ARG A 77 6.77 -12.02 16.20
N LEU A 78 7.13 -12.83 15.20
CA LEU A 78 7.19 -12.42 13.79
C LEU A 78 5.80 -12.00 13.27
N THR A 79 4.74 -12.71 13.68
CA THR A 79 3.35 -12.31 13.38
C THR A 79 3.06 -10.89 13.88
N LEU A 80 3.43 -10.57 15.11
CA LEU A 80 3.21 -9.24 15.69
C LEU A 80 4.07 -8.17 14.99
N ILE A 81 5.32 -8.50 14.62
CA ILE A 81 6.20 -7.60 13.87
C ILE A 81 5.58 -7.25 12.51
N VAL A 82 5.15 -8.25 11.76
CA VAL A 82 4.54 -8.04 10.43
C VAL A 82 3.25 -7.24 10.53
N ARG A 83 2.37 -7.56 11.48
CA ARG A 83 1.13 -6.80 11.71
C ARG A 83 1.42 -5.33 12.07
N GLY A 84 2.34 -5.09 13.00
CA GLY A 84 2.73 -3.73 13.39
C GLY A 84 3.31 -2.94 12.22
N LYS A 85 4.16 -3.56 11.40
CA LYS A 85 4.72 -2.95 10.18
C LYS A 85 3.64 -2.61 9.14
N ASN A 86 2.68 -3.48 8.95
CA ASN A 86 1.60 -3.27 7.98
C ASN A 86 0.72 -2.07 8.32
N VAL A 87 0.53 -1.77 9.59
CA VAL A 87 -0.19 -0.57 10.04
C VAL A 87 0.72 0.66 10.22
N GLY A 88 2.01 0.52 9.90
CA GLY A 88 2.98 1.62 9.90
C GLY A 88 3.50 2.01 11.27
N LEU A 89 3.55 1.08 12.23
CA LEU A 89 4.28 1.28 13.48
C LEU A 89 5.80 1.28 13.24
N ALA A 90 6.52 2.11 13.98
CA ALA A 90 7.97 2.07 13.98
C ALA A 90 8.49 0.78 14.67
N LEU A 91 9.65 0.28 14.24
CA LEU A 91 10.23 -0.93 14.87
C LEU A 91 10.49 -0.78 16.36
N ALA A 92 10.80 0.43 16.83
CA ALA A 92 10.95 0.72 18.24
C ALA A 92 9.65 0.52 19.02
N GLU A 93 8.52 0.96 18.47
CA GLU A 93 7.19 0.80 19.06
C GLU A 93 6.77 -0.69 19.09
N ILE A 94 7.10 -1.43 18.02
CA ILE A 94 6.87 -2.88 17.96
C ILE A 94 7.72 -3.59 19.01
N LYS A 95 9.00 -3.21 19.15
CA LYS A 95 9.91 -3.79 20.13
C LYS A 95 9.40 -3.58 21.56
N GLU A 96 8.89 -2.38 21.88
CA GLU A 96 8.29 -2.07 23.17
C GLU A 96 7.07 -2.96 23.46
N ILE A 97 6.17 -3.14 22.48
CA ILE A 97 5.03 -4.06 22.63
C ILE A 97 5.52 -5.50 22.88
N LEU A 98 6.54 -5.95 22.13
CA LEU A 98 7.08 -7.31 22.26
C LEU A 98 7.82 -7.53 23.59
N SER A 99 8.48 -6.53 24.14
CA SER A 99 9.19 -6.66 25.43
C SER A 99 8.22 -6.89 26.60
N LEU A 100 7.00 -6.43 26.48
CA LEU A 100 5.95 -6.64 27.47
C LEU A 100 5.31 -8.03 27.39
N TYR A 101 5.49 -8.73 26.26
CA TYR A 101 5.01 -10.11 26.08
C TYR A 101 5.67 -11.12 27.03
N ASP A 102 6.86 -10.79 27.51
CA ASP A 102 7.65 -11.65 28.40
C ASP A 102 7.29 -11.46 29.90
N LEU A 103 6.47 -10.46 30.21
CA LEU A 103 5.95 -10.25 31.54
C LEU A 103 4.83 -11.25 31.85
N GLN A 104 4.82 -11.78 33.07
CA GLN A 104 3.85 -12.80 33.50
C GLN A 104 2.47 -12.24 33.88
N ASP A 105 2.14 -11.01 33.48
CA ASP A 105 0.91 -10.29 33.85
C ASP A 105 -0.30 -10.58 32.94
N GLY A 106 -0.33 -11.71 32.27
CA GLY A 106 -1.48 -12.14 31.45
C GLY A 106 -1.71 -11.30 30.20
N CYS A 107 -0.69 -10.63 29.66
CA CYS A 107 -0.76 -9.78 28.46
C CYS A 107 -1.60 -8.49 28.62
N GLU A 108 -2.12 -8.15 29.79
CA GLU A 108 -2.96 -6.96 29.98
C GLU A 108 -2.18 -5.68 29.73
N THR A 109 -1.00 -5.54 30.35
CA THR A 109 -0.12 -4.37 30.17
C THR A 109 0.31 -4.22 28.72
N GLN A 110 0.66 -5.33 28.05
CA GLN A 110 0.99 -5.35 26.63
C GLN A 110 -0.17 -4.83 25.77
N ASN A 111 -1.38 -5.33 26.01
CA ASN A 111 -2.57 -4.95 25.25
C ASN A 111 -2.90 -3.47 25.46
N ARG A 112 -2.77 -2.93 26.68
CA ARG A 112 -2.99 -1.50 26.96
C ARG A 112 -2.00 -0.62 26.19
N VAL A 113 -0.72 -0.96 26.20
CA VAL A 113 0.31 -0.23 25.45
C VAL A 113 0.07 -0.32 23.94
N ALA A 114 -0.23 -1.50 23.43
CA ALA A 114 -0.55 -1.70 22.02
C ALA A 114 -1.77 -0.86 21.58
N VAL A 115 -2.85 -0.85 22.36
CA VAL A 115 -4.04 -0.02 22.11
C VAL A 115 -3.69 1.46 22.07
N GLY A 116 -2.86 1.95 22.99
CA GLY A 116 -2.38 3.34 23.00
C GLY A 116 -1.66 3.71 21.70
N LYS A 117 -0.72 2.86 21.27
CA LYS A 117 0.02 3.05 20.00
C LYS A 117 -0.87 2.98 18.76
N PHE A 118 -1.80 2.04 18.73
CA PHE A 118 -2.76 1.95 17.62
C PHE A 118 -3.68 3.17 17.55
N ARG A 119 -4.19 3.67 18.69
CA ARG A 119 -5.00 4.90 18.72
C ARG A 119 -4.23 6.10 18.20
N LYS A 120 -2.97 6.26 18.61
CA LYS A 120 -2.08 7.31 18.09
C LYS A 120 -1.92 7.20 16.58
N ARG A 121 -1.66 5.98 16.07
CA ARG A 121 -1.50 5.75 14.64
C ARG A 121 -2.79 6.02 13.85
N ILE A 122 -3.94 5.63 14.40
CA ILE A 122 -5.26 5.93 13.80
C ILE A 122 -5.46 7.45 13.69
N ALA A 123 -5.12 8.22 14.73
CA ALA A 123 -5.23 9.68 14.69
C ALA A 123 -4.36 10.27 13.57
N GLN A 124 -3.10 9.86 13.46
CA GLN A 124 -2.19 10.30 12.39
C GLN A 124 -2.73 9.96 10.98
N LEU A 125 -3.25 8.74 10.80
CA LEU A 125 -3.80 8.34 9.51
C LEU A 125 -5.07 9.12 9.15
N ARG A 126 -5.89 9.49 10.13
CA ARG A 126 -7.06 10.34 9.91
C ARG A 126 -6.66 11.76 9.48
N GLU A 127 -5.65 12.33 10.11
CA GLU A 127 -5.10 13.62 9.74
C GLU A 127 -4.52 13.60 8.32
N GLN A 128 -3.67 12.62 8.00
CA GLN A 128 -3.15 12.43 6.64
C GLN A 128 -4.26 12.26 5.60
N ARG A 129 -5.32 11.54 5.92
CA ARG A 129 -6.46 11.37 5.01
C ARG A 129 -7.16 12.72 4.75
N GLN A 130 -7.38 13.54 5.79
CA GLN A 130 -7.98 14.86 5.62
C GLN A 130 -7.13 15.77 4.73
N GLU A 131 -5.82 15.73 4.89
CA GLU A 131 -4.87 16.47 4.06
C GLU A 131 -4.92 16.01 2.60
N ILE A 132 -4.92 14.71 2.36
CA ILE A 132 -5.05 14.14 1.01
C ILE A 132 -6.40 14.52 0.38
N ASP A 133 -7.50 14.43 1.12
CA ASP A 133 -8.83 14.79 0.64
C ASP A 133 -8.89 16.29 0.25
N LEU A 134 -8.16 17.16 0.95
CA LEU A 134 -8.04 18.59 0.60
C LEU A 134 -7.22 18.77 -0.70
N GLN A 135 -6.09 18.06 -0.83
CA GLN A 135 -5.25 18.14 -2.02
C GLN A 135 -6.02 17.66 -3.27
N ILE A 136 -6.78 16.58 -3.15
CA ILE A 136 -7.63 16.06 -4.24
C ILE A 136 -8.61 17.13 -4.69
N ARG A 137 -9.37 17.73 -3.76
CA ARG A 137 -10.34 18.81 -4.09
C ARG A 137 -9.68 19.99 -4.80
N THR A 138 -8.52 20.42 -4.33
CA THR A 138 -7.77 21.53 -4.94
C THR A 138 -7.36 21.22 -6.39
N LEU A 139 -6.96 19.97 -6.65
CA LEU A 139 -6.62 19.53 -8.00
C LEU A 139 -7.85 19.41 -8.90
N GLU A 140 -8.95 18.87 -8.40
CA GLU A 140 -10.23 18.79 -9.13
C GLU A 140 -10.74 20.18 -9.54
N GLU A 141 -10.71 21.15 -8.63
CA GLU A 141 -11.05 22.54 -8.93
C GLU A 141 -10.13 23.19 -9.98
N SER A 142 -8.85 22.81 -9.93
CA SER A 142 -7.86 23.30 -10.90
C SER A 142 -8.10 22.69 -12.28
N CYS A 143 -8.38 21.40 -12.36
CA CYS A 143 -8.78 20.74 -13.59
C CYS A 143 -10.02 21.38 -14.21
N ALA A 144 -11.09 21.55 -13.43
CA ALA A 144 -12.32 22.16 -13.90
C ALA A 144 -12.12 23.60 -14.46
N ARG A 145 -11.25 24.39 -13.81
CA ARG A 145 -10.89 25.75 -14.33
C ARG A 145 -10.16 25.68 -15.65
N LEU A 146 -9.20 24.76 -15.78
CA LEU A 146 -8.43 24.60 -17.02
C LEU A 146 -9.29 24.05 -18.15
N GLU A 147 -10.16 23.10 -17.89
CA GLU A 147 -11.11 22.55 -18.85
C GLU A 147 -12.05 23.63 -19.38
N ALA A 148 -12.62 24.45 -18.48
CA ALA A 148 -13.46 25.59 -18.88
C ALA A 148 -12.71 26.64 -19.71
N GLN A 149 -11.41 26.86 -19.45
CA GLN A 149 -10.58 27.75 -20.24
C GLN A 149 -10.30 27.18 -21.64
N ILE A 150 -10.01 25.89 -21.74
CA ILE A 150 -9.84 25.19 -23.02
C ILE A 150 -11.12 25.27 -23.86
N GLU A 151 -12.27 25.02 -23.28
CA GLU A 151 -13.55 25.12 -23.99
C GLU A 151 -13.83 26.53 -24.54
N ARG A 152 -13.51 27.58 -23.78
CA ARG A 152 -13.63 28.97 -24.24
C ARG A 152 -12.70 29.23 -25.44
N GLN A 153 -11.44 28.82 -25.34
CA GLN A 153 -10.46 29.01 -26.42
C GLN A 153 -10.88 28.29 -27.70
N VAL A 154 -11.42 27.06 -27.59
CA VAL A 154 -11.93 26.31 -28.75
C VAL A 154 -13.15 27.00 -29.37
N LYS A 155 -14.07 27.55 -28.59
CA LYS A 155 -15.24 28.29 -29.08
C LYS A 155 -14.82 29.57 -29.77
N ASP A 156 -13.89 30.33 -29.20
CA ASP A 156 -13.39 31.58 -29.79
C ASP A 156 -12.63 31.33 -31.09
N ALA A 157 -11.78 30.29 -31.16
CA ALA A 157 -11.08 29.87 -32.38
C ALA A 157 -12.04 29.37 -33.48
N GLY A 158 -13.20 28.82 -33.11
CA GLY A 158 -14.23 28.36 -34.06
C GLY A 158 -15.05 29.49 -34.68
N GLN A 159 -15.06 30.68 -34.05
CA GLN A 159 -15.78 31.83 -34.56
C GLN A 159 -14.94 32.69 -35.53
N ASP A 160 -13.65 32.51 -35.60
CA ASP A 160 -12.74 33.32 -36.40
C ASP A 160 -12.34 32.66 -37.75
N ILE A 161 -13.19 31.75 -38.26
CA ILE A 161 -13.04 31.25 -39.63
C ILE A 161 -13.81 32.19 -40.55
N PRO A 162 -13.13 33.13 -41.29
CA PRO A 162 -13.81 33.95 -42.27
C PRO A 162 -14.40 33.00 -43.34
N ALA A 163 -15.68 33.18 -43.63
CA ALA A 163 -16.40 32.42 -44.65
C ALA A 163 -15.56 32.37 -45.94
N PRO A 164 -15.37 31.21 -46.60
CA PRO A 164 -14.58 31.11 -47.81
C PRO A 164 -15.22 32.06 -48.84
N LYS A 165 -14.44 33.11 -49.26
CA LYS A 165 -14.85 33.98 -50.36
C LYS A 165 -15.18 33.08 -51.53
N ALA A 166 -16.44 33.13 -52.00
CA ALA A 166 -16.93 32.38 -53.12
C ALA A 166 -15.92 32.50 -54.30
N ALA A 167 -15.32 31.39 -54.69
CA ALA A 167 -14.41 31.32 -55.83
C ALA A 167 -15.15 31.79 -57.05
N ALA A 168 -14.64 32.87 -57.69
CA ALA A 168 -15.12 33.38 -58.94
C ALA A 168 -15.20 32.25 -59.99
N ARG A 169 -16.33 32.12 -60.65
CA ARG A 169 -16.59 31.16 -61.73
C ARG A 169 -15.48 31.29 -62.79
N PRO A 170 -14.82 30.25 -63.25
CA PRO A 170 -13.88 30.35 -64.37
C PRO A 170 -14.63 30.71 -65.63
N ALA A 171 -14.08 31.69 -66.35
CA ALA A 171 -14.59 32.17 -67.65
C ALA A 171 -14.55 31.03 -68.68
N LYS A 172 -15.59 30.98 -69.52
CA LYS A 172 -15.80 30.07 -70.63
C LYS A 172 -14.55 29.96 -71.52
N THR A 173 -13.98 28.78 -71.65
CA THR A 173 -12.99 28.45 -72.68
C THR A 173 -13.65 28.49 -74.08
N LYS A 174 -13.11 29.37 -74.93
CA LYS A 174 -13.45 29.38 -76.38
C LYS A 174 -12.90 28.15 -77.02
N LYS A 175 -13.83 27.46 -77.72
CA LYS A 175 -13.60 26.36 -78.66
C LYS A 175 -12.71 26.86 -79.80
N LEU A 176 -11.58 26.26 -80.00
CA LEU A 176 -10.79 26.41 -81.24
C LEU A 176 -10.96 25.13 -81.99
N GLU A 177 -11.72 25.27 -83.13
CA GLU A 177 -11.86 24.23 -84.15
C GLU A 177 -10.61 24.17 -85.04
N LYS A 178 -10.25 22.96 -85.32
CA LYS A 178 -9.56 22.40 -86.48
C LYS A 178 -8.91 23.34 -87.50
N THR A 179 -7.67 23.05 -87.86
CA THR A 179 -7.33 22.92 -89.27
C THR A 179 -6.26 21.82 -89.46
N ILE A 180 -6.58 20.91 -90.28
CA ILE A 180 -5.78 19.82 -90.87
C ILE A 180 -4.98 20.44 -92.04
N VAL A 181 -3.71 20.13 -92.20
CA VAL A 181 -3.02 19.62 -93.38
C VAL A 181 -1.73 18.96 -92.93
#